data_1c33c652d565bcfa4558647211fe936d
#
_entry.id   1c33c652d565bcfa4558647211fe936d
#
_cell.length_a   1.000
_cell.length_b   1.000
_cell.length_c   1.000
_cell.angle_alpha   90.00
_cell.angle_beta   90.00
_cell.angle_gamma   90.00
#
_symmetry.space_group_name_H-M   'P 1'
#
loop_
_entity.id
_entity.type
_entity.pdbx_description
1 polymer ?
#
loop_
_entity_poly.entity_id
_entity_poly.type
_entity_poly.pdbx_seq_one_letter_code
_entity_poly.pdbx_strand_id
1 'polypeptide(L)'
;MPRYALKIEYDGAPFCGWQKQQDLPTVQGVMNAALQQLEPECEGVQGAGRTDTGVHATGQVAHVDLGKDIAPERLLEAINFYMRNEGVAVVDCQRAPDDFHARFSAIERQYTFRLLSRRAPMTFDKGTMWQVKHPLNLAAMQAGAEHLIGRHDFTTFRSTVCQALSPVKTLDELRIEQLAYRGGIETRFHIRARSFLHNQVRSFVGTLERVGAGSWAPARVKVALDAKSRPACGPVCPPQGLYLSTVRYPEDPFANLR
;
A
#
# COMPACT_ATOMS: atom_id res chain seq x y z
N MET A 1 -7.20 -12.42 26.24
CA MET A 1 -7.94 -12.79 25.02
C MET A 1 -6.91 -13.21 23.99
N PRO A 2 -7.12 -14.34 23.28
CA PRO A 2 -6.17 -14.75 22.25
C PRO A 2 -6.09 -13.72 21.12
N ARG A 3 -4.86 -13.31 20.80
CA ARG A 3 -4.54 -12.41 19.69
C ARG A 3 -4.14 -13.17 18.46
N TYR A 4 -4.62 -12.72 17.30
CA TYR A 4 -4.29 -13.30 16.00
C TYR A 4 -3.70 -12.24 15.08
N ALA A 5 -2.64 -12.60 14.37
CA ALA A 5 -2.13 -11.85 13.22
C ALA A 5 -2.76 -12.42 11.94
N LEU A 6 -3.27 -11.55 11.10
CA LEU A 6 -3.92 -11.85 9.83
C LEU A 6 -3.13 -11.22 8.69
N LYS A 7 -2.71 -12.02 7.71
CA LYS A 7 -2.17 -11.52 6.45
C LYS A 7 -3.30 -11.45 5.43
N ILE A 8 -3.46 -10.29 4.78
CA ILE A 8 -4.67 -9.97 4.03
C ILE A 8 -4.28 -9.44 2.65
N GLU A 9 -4.99 -9.91 1.63
CA GLU A 9 -4.98 -9.32 0.30
C GLU A 9 -6.36 -8.77 -0.05
N TYR A 10 -6.40 -7.74 -0.89
CA TYR A 10 -7.65 -7.18 -1.39
C TYR A 10 -7.49 -6.40 -2.70
N ASP A 11 -8.53 -6.48 -3.53
CA ASP A 11 -8.78 -5.52 -4.61
C ASP A 11 -9.34 -4.23 -3.99
N GLY A 12 -8.57 -3.15 -4.08
CA GLY A 12 -8.98 -1.85 -3.53
C GLY A 12 -10.03 -1.11 -4.34
N ALA A 13 -10.29 -1.52 -5.59
CA ALA A 13 -11.15 -0.78 -6.53
C ALA A 13 -12.56 -0.48 -6.00
N PRO A 14 -13.29 -1.42 -5.35
CA PRO A 14 -14.62 -1.16 -4.82
C PRO A 14 -14.62 -0.40 -3.49
N PHE A 15 -13.46 -0.16 -2.86
CA PHE A 15 -13.38 0.35 -1.50
C PHE A 15 -12.97 1.82 -1.41
N CYS A 16 -13.58 2.51 -0.45
CA CYS A 16 -13.17 3.85 0.00
C CYS A 16 -11.94 3.81 0.93
N GLY A 17 -11.03 2.86 0.67
CA GLY A 17 -9.80 2.61 1.40
C GLY A 17 -9.95 1.58 2.52
N TRP A 18 -8.91 1.50 3.35
CA TRP A 18 -8.85 0.54 4.47
C TRP A 18 -9.80 0.88 5.61
N GLN A 19 -9.70 2.11 6.12
CA GLN A 19 -10.32 2.51 7.39
C GLN A 19 -11.84 2.54 7.34
N LYS A 20 -12.51 1.88 8.29
CA LYS A 20 -13.98 1.92 8.44
C LYS A 20 -14.47 3.37 8.53
N GLN A 21 -15.45 3.71 7.72
CA GLN A 21 -16.15 4.98 7.64
C GLN A 21 -17.65 4.72 7.64
N GLN A 22 -18.43 5.70 8.08
CA GLN A 22 -19.87 5.57 8.09
C GLN A 22 -20.39 5.51 6.65
N ASP A 23 -21.27 4.55 6.38
CA ASP A 23 -22.00 4.37 5.11
C ASP A 23 -21.14 4.23 3.85
N LEU A 24 -19.83 3.91 4.00
CA LEU A 24 -18.93 3.69 2.88
C LEU A 24 -18.34 2.26 2.88
N PRO A 25 -18.20 1.63 1.70
CA PRO A 25 -17.54 0.34 1.59
C PRO A 25 -16.05 0.48 1.90
N THR A 26 -15.56 -0.26 2.88
CA THR A 26 -14.16 -0.22 3.32
C THR A 26 -13.68 -1.62 3.66
N VAL A 27 -12.39 -1.90 3.46
CA VAL A 27 -11.81 -3.23 3.74
C VAL A 27 -12.00 -3.61 5.22
N GLN A 28 -11.70 -2.69 6.14
CA GLN A 28 -11.90 -2.91 7.58
C GLN A 28 -13.37 -3.16 7.94
N GLY A 29 -14.29 -2.50 7.24
CA GLY A 29 -15.73 -2.70 7.43
C GLY A 29 -16.16 -4.13 7.10
N VAL A 30 -15.72 -4.64 5.94
CA VAL A 30 -15.98 -6.03 5.51
C VAL A 30 -15.40 -7.03 6.49
N MET A 31 -14.15 -6.85 6.90
CA MET A 31 -13.50 -7.74 7.87
C MET A 31 -14.21 -7.74 9.24
N ASN A 32 -14.58 -6.55 9.72
CA ASN A 32 -15.28 -6.45 10.99
C ASN A 32 -16.66 -7.13 10.93
N ALA A 33 -17.39 -6.97 9.83
CA ALA A 33 -18.67 -7.64 9.65
C ALA A 33 -18.52 -9.18 9.65
N ALA A 34 -17.48 -9.70 8.98
CA ALA A 34 -17.20 -11.14 9.00
C ALA A 34 -16.85 -11.66 10.41
N LEU A 35 -16.00 -10.92 11.15
CA LEU A 35 -15.64 -11.30 12.52
C LEU A 35 -16.83 -11.24 13.47
N GLN A 36 -17.73 -10.28 13.33
CA GLN A 36 -18.96 -10.17 14.14
C GLN A 36 -19.96 -11.29 13.90
N GLN A 37 -19.87 -12.02 12.75
CA GLN A 37 -20.62 -13.28 12.58
C GLN A 37 -20.06 -14.42 13.45
N LEU A 38 -18.78 -14.38 13.78
CA LEU A 38 -18.13 -15.38 14.63
C LEU A 38 -18.24 -15.03 16.12
N GLU A 39 -18.09 -13.74 16.43
CA GLU A 39 -18.13 -13.19 17.77
C GLU A 39 -18.74 -11.77 17.73
N PRO A 40 -20.03 -11.61 18.07
CA PRO A 40 -20.74 -10.32 17.96
C PRO A 40 -20.07 -9.17 18.71
N GLU A 41 -19.41 -9.43 19.83
CA GLU A 41 -18.72 -8.43 20.66
C GLU A 41 -17.28 -8.12 20.17
N CYS A 42 -16.84 -8.69 19.02
CA CYS A 42 -15.51 -8.43 18.48
C CYS A 42 -15.37 -6.95 18.09
N GLU A 43 -14.36 -6.27 18.66
CA GLU A 43 -14.05 -4.86 18.35
C GLU A 43 -13.57 -4.66 16.91
N GLY A 44 -13.17 -5.75 16.24
CA GLY A 44 -12.69 -5.77 14.86
C GLY A 44 -11.18 -5.66 14.73
N VAL A 45 -10.71 -5.59 13.47
CA VAL A 45 -9.29 -5.63 13.13
C VAL A 45 -8.60 -4.28 13.23
N GLN A 46 -7.31 -4.31 13.59
CA GLN A 46 -6.42 -3.15 13.52
C GLN A 46 -5.30 -3.40 12.50
N GLY A 47 -5.29 -2.63 11.40
CA GLY A 47 -4.34 -2.81 10.30
C GLY A 47 -2.97 -2.16 10.53
N ALA A 48 -1.94 -2.70 9.88
CA ALA A 48 -0.57 -2.18 9.92
C ALA A 48 -0.40 -0.83 9.23
N GLY A 49 -1.23 -0.55 8.23
CA GLY A 49 -1.23 0.70 7.49
C GLY A 49 -2.60 0.98 6.88
N ARG A 50 -2.95 2.26 6.76
CA ARG A 50 -4.14 2.67 6.00
C ARG A 50 -3.76 2.75 4.53
N THR A 51 -4.61 2.26 3.67
CA THR A 51 -4.55 2.49 2.22
C THR A 51 -5.66 3.44 1.81
N ASP A 52 -5.38 4.25 0.80
CA ASP A 52 -6.34 5.22 0.26
C ASP A 52 -7.42 4.51 -0.59
N THR A 53 -8.48 5.25 -0.96
CA THR A 53 -9.50 4.80 -1.91
C THR A 53 -8.87 4.25 -3.19
N GLY A 54 -9.27 3.06 -3.60
CA GLY A 54 -8.80 2.39 -4.82
C GLY A 54 -7.39 1.80 -4.75
N VAL A 55 -6.72 1.85 -3.61
CA VAL A 55 -5.38 1.25 -3.39
C VAL A 55 -5.54 -0.19 -2.95
N HIS A 56 -4.79 -1.09 -3.58
CA HIS A 56 -4.80 -2.53 -3.33
C HIS A 56 -3.82 -2.94 -2.21
N ALA A 57 -3.90 -4.18 -1.80
CA ALA A 57 -2.85 -4.84 -1.03
C ALA A 57 -2.70 -6.31 -1.43
N THR A 58 -1.47 -6.79 -1.40
CA THR A 58 -1.12 -8.23 -1.49
C THR A 58 -0.46 -8.74 -0.21
N GLY A 59 -0.26 -7.84 0.77
CA GLY A 59 0.40 -8.18 2.04
C GLY A 59 0.11 -7.20 3.15
N GLN A 60 -1.14 -6.73 3.26
CA GLN A 60 -1.61 -6.03 4.46
C GLN A 60 -1.55 -6.98 5.65
N VAL A 61 -1.22 -6.47 6.83
CA VAL A 61 -1.29 -7.22 8.09
C VAL A 61 -2.24 -6.52 9.03
N ALA A 62 -3.08 -7.28 9.71
CA ALA A 62 -3.91 -6.80 10.81
C ALA A 62 -3.81 -7.74 12.01
N HIS A 63 -4.19 -7.26 13.20
CA HIS A 63 -4.45 -8.12 14.34
C HIS A 63 -5.88 -7.98 14.83
N VAL A 64 -6.36 -9.01 15.50
CA VAL A 64 -7.65 -9.07 16.17
C VAL A 64 -7.54 -9.83 17.47
N ASP A 65 -8.25 -9.39 18.49
CA ASP A 65 -8.45 -10.09 19.75
C ASP A 65 -9.82 -10.73 19.76
N LEU A 66 -9.88 -12.02 20.11
CA LEU A 66 -11.12 -12.76 20.23
C LEU A 66 -11.31 -13.31 21.66
N GLY A 67 -12.54 -13.41 22.13
CA GLY A 67 -12.85 -14.04 23.41
C GLY A 67 -12.69 -15.57 23.35
N LYS A 68 -12.96 -16.16 22.17
CA LYS A 68 -12.85 -17.60 21.93
C LYS A 68 -11.44 -17.98 21.42
N ASP A 69 -10.94 -19.09 21.93
CA ASP A 69 -9.74 -19.71 21.41
C ASP A 69 -10.07 -20.57 20.19
N ILE A 70 -9.69 -20.13 18.99
CA ILE A 70 -9.97 -20.79 17.71
C ILE A 70 -8.63 -21.17 17.06
N ALA A 71 -8.52 -22.38 16.52
CA ALA A 71 -7.35 -22.78 15.74
C ALA A 71 -7.17 -21.83 14.54
N PRO A 72 -5.94 -21.33 14.26
CA PRO A 72 -5.70 -20.33 13.20
C PRO A 72 -6.26 -20.71 11.84
N GLU A 73 -6.15 -21.99 11.44
CA GLU A 73 -6.64 -22.51 10.17
C GLU A 73 -8.16 -22.41 10.09
N ARG A 74 -8.86 -22.77 11.18
CA ARG A 74 -10.32 -22.67 11.26
C ARG A 74 -10.79 -21.23 11.27
N LEU A 75 -10.05 -20.35 11.95
CA LEU A 75 -10.36 -18.92 11.97
C LEU A 75 -10.23 -18.32 10.56
N LEU A 76 -9.15 -18.65 9.85
CA LEU A 76 -8.92 -18.23 8.46
C LEU A 76 -10.07 -18.67 7.54
N GLU A 77 -10.45 -19.96 7.60
CA GLU A 77 -11.54 -20.50 6.79
C GLU A 77 -12.87 -19.81 7.11
N ALA A 78 -13.18 -19.61 8.39
CA ALA A 78 -14.43 -18.99 8.83
C ALA A 78 -14.53 -17.51 8.39
N ILE A 79 -13.45 -16.73 8.55
CA ILE A 79 -13.41 -15.33 8.09
C ILE A 79 -13.63 -15.28 6.57
N ASN A 80 -12.88 -16.07 5.79
CA ASN A 80 -12.99 -16.10 4.33
C ASN A 80 -14.37 -16.58 3.85
N PHE A 81 -15.03 -17.48 4.58
CA PHE A 81 -16.39 -17.88 4.28
C PHE A 81 -17.37 -16.71 4.32
N TYR A 82 -17.27 -15.83 5.32
CA TYR A 82 -18.14 -14.66 5.44
C TYR A 82 -17.76 -13.52 4.49
N MET A 83 -16.51 -13.48 4.03
CA MET A 83 -16.02 -12.45 3.08
C MET A 83 -16.06 -12.90 1.61
N ARG A 84 -16.59 -14.09 1.31
CA ARG A 84 -16.68 -14.59 -0.07
C ARG A 84 -17.38 -13.56 -0.96
N ASN A 85 -16.77 -13.27 -2.12
CA ASN A 85 -17.22 -12.29 -3.13
C ASN A 85 -17.01 -10.82 -2.77
N GLU A 86 -16.37 -10.50 -1.64
CA GLU A 86 -16.11 -9.11 -1.23
C GLU A 86 -14.81 -8.54 -1.80
N GLY A 87 -14.00 -9.34 -2.50
CA GLY A 87 -12.70 -8.90 -3.00
C GLY A 87 -11.64 -8.71 -1.91
N VAL A 88 -11.85 -9.30 -0.74
CA VAL A 88 -10.93 -9.35 0.41
C VAL A 88 -10.72 -10.79 0.82
N ALA A 89 -9.46 -11.18 1.08
CA ALA A 89 -9.15 -12.51 1.60
C ALA A 89 -8.08 -12.46 2.69
N VAL A 90 -8.23 -13.28 3.73
CA VAL A 90 -7.16 -13.63 4.67
C VAL A 90 -6.37 -14.78 4.05
N VAL A 91 -5.10 -14.54 3.74
CA VAL A 91 -4.22 -15.54 3.11
C VAL A 91 -3.38 -16.31 4.13
N ASP A 92 -3.28 -15.79 5.34
CA ASP A 92 -2.57 -16.42 6.47
C ASP A 92 -3.12 -15.91 7.79
N CYS A 93 -3.19 -16.80 8.79
CA CYS A 93 -3.65 -16.51 10.14
C CYS A 93 -2.76 -17.24 11.14
N GLN A 94 -2.21 -16.53 12.11
CA GLN A 94 -1.35 -17.10 13.14
C GLN A 94 -1.70 -16.55 14.52
N ARG A 95 -1.40 -17.32 15.55
CA ARG A 95 -1.36 -16.80 16.91
C ARG A 95 -0.27 -15.75 17.01
N ALA A 96 -0.56 -14.65 17.67
CA ALA A 96 0.40 -13.60 17.95
C ALA A 96 0.57 -13.38 19.45
N PRO A 97 1.74 -12.94 19.92
CA PRO A 97 1.93 -12.51 21.29
C PRO A 97 0.95 -11.39 21.68
N ASP A 98 0.61 -11.30 22.99
CA ASP A 98 -0.36 -10.30 23.49
C ASP A 98 0.10 -8.85 23.25
N ASP A 99 1.41 -8.61 23.18
CA ASP A 99 2.03 -7.31 22.91
C ASP A 99 2.19 -7.01 21.40
N PHE A 100 1.91 -7.97 20.52
CA PHE A 100 1.95 -7.75 19.09
C PHE A 100 0.90 -6.73 18.67
N HIS A 101 1.34 -5.68 17.97
CA HIS A 101 0.44 -4.69 17.40
C HIS A 101 0.75 -4.46 15.93
N ALA A 102 -0.15 -4.84 15.03
CA ALA A 102 0.08 -4.81 13.57
C ALA A 102 0.69 -3.47 13.08
N ARG A 103 0.27 -2.33 13.66
CA ARG A 103 0.77 -1.02 13.26
C ARG A 103 2.07 -0.62 13.95
N PHE A 104 2.15 -0.79 15.27
CA PHE A 104 3.25 -0.21 16.07
C PHE A 104 4.45 -1.12 16.17
N SER A 105 4.25 -2.44 16.14
CA SER A 105 5.35 -3.42 16.08
C SER A 105 6.01 -3.49 14.69
N ALA A 106 5.36 -2.97 13.65
CA ALA A 106 5.91 -3.01 12.29
C ALA A 106 7.09 -2.06 12.13
N ILE A 107 8.19 -2.61 11.61
CA ILE A 107 9.45 -1.89 11.36
C ILE A 107 9.55 -1.38 9.93
N GLU A 108 8.79 -1.95 8.98
CA GLU A 108 8.89 -1.61 7.58
C GLU A 108 7.55 -1.84 6.85
N ARG A 109 7.24 -1.00 5.85
CA ARG A 109 6.19 -1.18 4.85
C ARG A 109 6.82 -1.08 3.48
N GLN A 110 6.44 -1.98 2.60
CA GLN A 110 6.83 -1.96 1.21
C GLN A 110 5.59 -1.80 0.33
N TYR A 111 5.68 -0.87 -0.60
CA TYR A 111 4.70 -0.68 -1.65
C TYR A 111 5.29 -1.05 -3.00
N THR A 112 4.44 -1.61 -3.85
CA THR A 112 4.73 -1.78 -5.28
C THR A 112 3.73 -0.93 -6.06
N PHE A 113 4.24 -0.14 -7.02
CA PHE A 113 3.38 0.57 -7.95
C PHE A 113 3.61 0.02 -9.37
N ARG A 114 2.51 -0.28 -10.08
CA ARG A 114 2.52 -0.84 -11.42
C ARG A 114 2.00 0.19 -12.43
N LEU A 115 2.83 0.51 -13.43
CA LEU A 115 2.52 1.46 -14.49
C LEU A 115 2.78 0.79 -15.84
N LEU A 116 1.80 0.85 -16.75
CA LEU A 116 1.91 0.30 -18.11
C LEU A 116 2.04 1.42 -19.13
N SER A 117 3.16 1.46 -19.87
CA SER A 117 3.35 2.29 -21.05
C SER A 117 2.87 1.52 -22.28
N ARG A 118 1.69 1.88 -22.82
CA ARG A 118 1.12 1.24 -24.01
C ARG A 118 0.06 2.13 -24.65
N ARG A 119 0.08 2.27 -25.98
CA ARG A 119 -0.92 3.08 -26.73
C ARG A 119 -2.31 2.45 -26.72
N ALA A 120 -2.38 1.13 -26.98
CA ALA A 120 -3.66 0.41 -26.97
C ALA A 120 -4.25 0.37 -25.55
N PRO A 121 -5.57 0.53 -25.36
CA PRO A 121 -6.19 0.48 -24.05
C PRO A 121 -6.00 -0.89 -23.38
N MET A 122 -5.94 -0.90 -22.04
CA MET A 122 -5.97 -2.13 -21.26
C MET A 122 -7.34 -2.79 -21.32
N THR A 123 -7.35 -4.10 -21.56
CA THR A 123 -8.53 -4.96 -21.46
C THR A 123 -8.42 -5.89 -20.26
N PHE A 124 -7.32 -6.64 -20.19
CA PHE A 124 -6.94 -7.36 -18.98
C PHE A 124 -6.19 -6.42 -18.02
N ASP A 125 -6.20 -6.72 -16.75
CA ASP A 125 -5.55 -5.93 -15.68
C ASP A 125 -6.10 -4.48 -15.55
N LYS A 126 -7.29 -4.24 -16.11
CA LYS A 126 -8.00 -2.96 -15.94
C LYS A 126 -8.32 -2.77 -14.46
N GLY A 127 -7.92 -1.62 -13.93
CA GLY A 127 -8.09 -1.31 -12.50
C GLY A 127 -6.93 -1.78 -11.61
N THR A 128 -5.92 -2.49 -12.15
CA THR A 128 -4.77 -3.02 -11.39
C THR A 128 -3.44 -2.37 -11.75
N MET A 129 -3.43 -1.48 -12.75
CA MET A 129 -2.27 -0.71 -13.20
C MET A 129 -2.69 0.70 -13.63
N TRP A 130 -1.77 1.64 -13.50
CA TRP A 130 -1.92 2.93 -14.17
C TRP A 130 -1.40 2.83 -15.59
N GLN A 131 -2.20 3.20 -16.60
CA GLN A 131 -1.78 3.22 -18.00
C GLN A 131 -1.41 4.64 -18.46
N VAL A 132 -0.25 4.76 -19.12
CA VAL A 132 0.16 5.94 -19.92
C VAL A 132 0.36 5.54 -21.38
N LYS A 133 0.21 6.50 -22.31
CA LYS A 133 0.30 6.21 -23.76
C LYS A 133 1.68 6.51 -24.36
N HIS A 134 2.60 7.07 -23.60
CA HIS A 134 3.94 7.45 -24.01
C HIS A 134 5.00 6.53 -23.37
N PRO A 135 6.18 6.40 -24.00
CA PRO A 135 7.29 5.68 -23.41
C PRO A 135 7.86 6.45 -22.21
N LEU A 136 8.50 5.72 -21.31
CA LEU A 136 9.16 6.28 -20.12
C LEU A 136 10.66 5.95 -20.15
N ASN A 137 11.49 6.93 -19.90
CA ASN A 137 12.94 6.77 -19.78
C ASN A 137 13.29 6.27 -18.36
N LEU A 138 13.68 4.98 -18.28
CA LEU A 138 14.03 4.35 -17.02
C LEU A 138 15.21 5.01 -16.32
N ALA A 139 16.30 5.30 -17.06
CA ALA A 139 17.51 5.89 -16.48
C ALA A 139 17.24 7.29 -15.90
N ALA A 140 16.42 8.09 -16.59
CA ALA A 140 16.02 9.40 -16.08
C ALA A 140 15.20 9.30 -14.79
N MET A 141 14.25 8.34 -14.73
CA MET A 141 13.45 8.10 -13.53
C MET A 141 14.32 7.61 -12.35
N GLN A 142 15.27 6.70 -12.59
CA GLN A 142 16.21 6.23 -11.57
C GLN A 142 17.07 7.38 -11.03
N ALA A 143 17.64 8.21 -11.89
CA ALA A 143 18.40 9.39 -11.48
C ALA A 143 17.53 10.40 -10.67
N GLY A 144 16.25 10.56 -11.02
CA GLY A 144 15.32 11.37 -10.24
C GLY A 144 15.00 10.74 -8.88
N ALA A 145 14.85 9.43 -8.81
CA ALA A 145 14.53 8.69 -7.59
C ALA A 145 15.64 8.76 -6.53
N GLU A 146 16.91 8.78 -6.94
CA GLU A 146 18.07 8.92 -6.04
C GLU A 146 17.97 10.13 -5.12
N HIS A 147 17.37 11.23 -5.58
CA HIS A 147 17.17 12.44 -4.77
C HIS A 147 16.18 12.27 -3.63
N LEU A 148 15.35 11.21 -3.65
CA LEU A 148 14.33 10.95 -2.65
C LEU A 148 14.79 9.95 -1.58
N ILE A 149 15.87 9.19 -1.83
CA ILE A 149 16.41 8.22 -0.89
C ILE A 149 17.02 8.92 0.32
N GLY A 150 16.82 8.34 1.51
CA GLY A 150 17.36 8.86 2.76
C GLY A 150 16.33 9.64 3.59
N ARG A 151 16.84 10.38 4.58
CA ARG A 151 16.02 11.13 5.54
C ARG A 151 15.78 12.55 5.04
N HIS A 152 14.54 12.86 4.71
CA HIS A 152 14.13 14.15 4.17
C HIS A 152 12.84 14.67 4.80
N ASP A 153 12.62 15.96 4.66
CA ASP A 153 11.32 16.60 4.85
C ASP A 153 10.50 16.45 3.56
N PHE A 154 9.48 15.58 3.60
CA PHE A 154 8.63 15.27 2.46
C PHE A 154 7.34 16.12 2.41
N THR A 155 7.37 17.34 2.93
CA THR A 155 6.21 18.27 2.88
C THR A 155 5.67 18.43 1.46
N THR A 156 6.56 18.52 0.44
CA THR A 156 6.16 18.59 -0.98
C THR A 156 5.32 17.40 -1.43
N PHE A 157 5.64 16.20 -0.93
CA PHE A 157 5.04 14.95 -1.41
C PHE A 157 3.89 14.42 -0.55
N ARG A 158 3.45 15.15 0.46
CA ARG A 158 2.31 14.77 1.28
C ARG A 158 1.01 15.45 0.85
N SER A 159 -0.13 14.82 1.15
CA SER A 159 -1.44 15.48 1.03
C SER A 159 -1.56 16.63 2.04
N THR A 160 -2.28 17.69 1.66
CA THR A 160 -2.58 18.82 2.55
C THR A 160 -3.42 18.42 3.79
N VAL A 161 -4.23 17.35 3.67
CA VAL A 161 -5.04 16.79 4.76
C VAL A 161 -4.29 15.70 5.56
N CYS A 162 -2.98 15.57 5.37
CA CYS A 162 -2.19 14.56 6.07
C CYS A 162 -2.10 14.85 7.58
N GLN A 163 -2.55 13.91 8.40
CA GLN A 163 -2.59 14.01 9.86
C GLN A 163 -1.25 13.71 10.56
N ALA A 164 -0.19 13.38 9.79
CA ALA A 164 1.11 13.06 10.38
C ALA A 164 1.73 14.31 11.04
N LEU A 165 2.16 14.19 12.29
CA LEU A 165 2.75 15.26 13.09
C LEU A 165 4.07 15.79 12.45
N SER A 166 4.88 14.91 11.87
CA SER A 166 6.13 15.28 11.24
C SER A 166 6.16 14.87 9.77
N PRO A 167 6.53 15.76 8.84
CA PRO A 167 6.76 15.45 7.45
C PRO A 167 8.10 14.75 7.21
N VAL A 168 8.98 14.71 8.21
CA VAL A 168 10.30 14.07 8.08
C VAL A 168 10.14 12.56 8.15
N LYS A 169 10.60 11.88 7.10
CA LYS A 169 10.63 10.41 6.96
C LYS A 169 11.98 9.98 6.40
N THR A 170 12.29 8.69 6.58
CA THR A 170 13.41 8.06 5.89
C THR A 170 12.81 7.14 4.82
N LEU A 171 13.21 7.35 3.58
CA LEU A 171 12.94 6.46 2.47
C LEU A 171 14.14 5.53 2.29
N ASP A 172 13.94 4.25 2.57
CA ASP A 172 15.03 3.27 2.58
C ASP A 172 15.34 2.74 1.16
N GLU A 173 14.31 2.67 0.30
CA GLU A 173 14.44 2.20 -1.08
C GLU A 173 13.38 2.82 -1.99
N LEU A 174 13.81 3.16 -3.20
CA LEU A 174 12.95 3.44 -4.34
C LEU A 174 13.62 2.88 -5.59
N ARG A 175 13.37 1.60 -5.87
CA ARG A 175 13.91 0.87 -7.02
C ARG A 175 12.88 0.85 -8.15
N ILE A 176 13.35 1.07 -9.37
CA ILE A 176 12.50 1.10 -10.57
C ILE A 176 13.05 0.07 -11.56
N GLU A 177 12.17 -0.73 -12.11
CA GLU A 177 12.49 -1.69 -13.15
C GLU A 177 11.45 -1.64 -14.28
N GLN A 178 11.86 -2.09 -15.47
CA GLN A 178 10.97 -2.21 -16.62
C GLN A 178 10.96 -3.63 -17.15
N LEU A 179 9.78 -4.11 -17.48
CA LEU A 179 9.53 -5.46 -17.98
C LEU A 179 8.65 -5.39 -19.23
N ALA A 180 8.92 -6.24 -20.21
CA ALA A 180 7.99 -6.41 -21.34
C ALA A 180 6.66 -7.00 -20.84
N TYR A 181 5.54 -6.39 -21.23
CA TYR A 181 4.22 -6.80 -20.74
C TYR A 181 3.12 -6.55 -21.77
N ARG A 182 2.55 -7.61 -22.33
CA ARG A 182 1.35 -7.58 -23.21
C ARG A 182 1.37 -6.48 -24.28
N GLY A 183 2.45 -6.40 -25.04
CA GLY A 183 2.62 -5.41 -26.12
C GLY A 183 2.88 -3.98 -25.63
N GLY A 184 3.33 -3.82 -24.41
CA GLY A 184 3.81 -2.59 -23.79
C GLY A 184 4.97 -2.84 -22.84
N ILE A 185 5.32 -1.85 -22.04
CA ILE A 185 6.34 -1.93 -21.00
C ILE A 185 5.68 -1.64 -19.66
N GLU A 186 5.75 -2.62 -18.75
CA GLU A 186 5.40 -2.40 -17.34
C GLU A 186 6.60 -1.79 -16.62
N THR A 187 6.40 -0.63 -16.00
CA THR A 187 7.34 -0.02 -15.07
C THR A 187 6.86 -0.31 -13.66
N ARG A 188 7.70 -0.98 -12.87
CA ARG A 188 7.43 -1.26 -11.45
C ARG A 188 8.30 -0.38 -10.57
N PHE A 189 7.67 0.25 -9.59
CA PHE A 189 8.33 1.00 -8.53
C PHE A 189 8.21 0.18 -7.23
N HIS A 190 9.34 -0.13 -6.60
CA HIS A 190 9.41 -0.77 -5.29
C HIS A 190 9.85 0.28 -4.29
N ILE A 191 9.01 0.56 -3.31
CA ILE A 191 9.19 1.69 -2.40
C ILE A 191 9.10 1.17 -0.97
N ARG A 192 10.15 1.39 -0.19
CA ARG A 192 10.30 0.84 1.15
C ARG A 192 10.66 1.93 2.15
N ALA A 193 9.94 1.95 3.27
CA ALA A 193 10.18 2.84 4.42
C ALA A 193 9.51 2.27 5.68
N ARG A 194 9.91 2.76 6.84
CA ARG A 194 9.22 2.45 8.09
C ARG A 194 7.76 2.92 8.07
N SER A 195 7.51 4.10 7.51
CA SER A 195 6.15 4.67 7.40
C SER A 195 6.10 5.71 6.29
N PHE A 196 4.92 5.93 5.76
CA PHE A 196 4.64 6.89 4.71
C PHE A 196 3.64 7.96 5.14
N LEU A 197 3.72 9.13 4.52
CA LEU A 197 2.73 10.18 4.62
C LEU A 197 1.56 9.91 3.67
N HIS A 198 0.41 10.50 3.93
CA HIS A 198 -0.75 10.39 3.05
C HIS A 198 -0.42 10.86 1.63
N ASN A 199 -0.70 10.03 0.63
CA ASN A 199 -0.40 10.20 -0.80
C ASN A 199 1.10 10.25 -1.17
N GLN A 200 2.03 10.01 -0.24
CA GLN A 200 3.47 10.17 -0.49
C GLN A 200 3.96 9.30 -1.65
N VAL A 201 3.66 8.00 -1.64
CA VAL A 201 4.07 7.06 -2.69
C VAL A 201 3.51 7.47 -4.05
N ARG A 202 2.23 7.82 -4.10
CA ARG A 202 1.56 8.26 -5.33
C ARG A 202 2.13 9.59 -5.85
N SER A 203 2.55 10.48 -4.96
CA SER A 203 3.24 11.73 -5.31
C SER A 203 4.64 11.46 -5.88
N PHE A 204 5.38 10.50 -5.33
CA PHE A 204 6.68 10.08 -5.88
C PHE A 204 6.53 9.55 -7.30
N VAL A 205 5.63 8.59 -7.51
CA VAL A 205 5.42 7.96 -8.81
C VAL A 205 4.95 8.96 -9.85
N GLY A 206 3.98 9.82 -9.52
CA GLY A 206 3.50 10.83 -10.46
C GLY A 206 4.55 11.89 -10.82
N THR A 207 5.46 12.21 -9.88
CA THR A 207 6.61 13.08 -10.13
C THR A 207 7.63 12.39 -11.05
N LEU A 208 7.96 11.14 -10.77
CA LEU A 208 8.92 10.36 -11.57
C LEU A 208 8.38 10.01 -12.96
N GLU A 209 7.07 9.86 -13.10
CA GLU A 209 6.43 9.71 -14.42
C GLU A 209 6.72 10.97 -15.29
N ARG A 210 6.62 12.18 -14.74
CA ARG A 210 6.98 13.42 -15.47
C ARG A 210 8.44 13.44 -15.90
N VAL A 211 9.32 12.88 -15.09
CA VAL A 211 10.75 12.74 -15.44
C VAL A 211 10.91 11.70 -16.56
N GLY A 212 10.27 10.53 -16.43
CA GLY A 212 10.32 9.48 -17.45
C GLY A 212 9.74 9.91 -18.80
N ALA A 213 8.69 10.72 -18.79
CA ALA A 213 8.08 11.31 -19.98
C ALA A 213 8.91 12.44 -20.61
N GLY A 214 10.04 12.86 -19.98
CA GLY A 214 10.87 13.96 -20.45
C GLY A 214 10.31 15.37 -20.18
N SER A 215 9.19 15.47 -19.48
CA SER A 215 8.58 16.77 -19.11
C SER A 215 9.38 17.48 -18.00
N TRP A 216 10.09 16.73 -17.19
CA TRP A 216 10.96 17.22 -16.12
C TRP A 216 12.36 16.63 -16.25
N ALA A 217 13.40 17.45 -16.03
CA ALA A 217 14.74 16.93 -15.83
C ALA A 217 14.83 16.19 -14.47
N PRO A 218 15.68 15.15 -14.32
CA PRO A 218 15.85 14.43 -13.04
C PRO A 218 16.14 15.34 -11.84
N ALA A 219 17.00 16.37 -12.02
CA ALA A 219 17.32 17.34 -10.99
C ALA A 219 16.11 18.16 -10.48
N ARG A 220 15.01 18.23 -11.26
CA ARG A 220 13.77 18.88 -10.84
C ARG A 220 13.14 18.21 -9.61
N VAL A 221 13.37 16.90 -9.42
CA VAL A 221 12.91 16.17 -8.24
C VAL A 221 13.55 16.74 -6.97
N LYS A 222 14.86 17.02 -7.00
CA LYS A 222 15.56 17.65 -5.87
C LYS A 222 15.02 19.05 -5.58
N VAL A 223 14.82 19.86 -6.62
CA VAL A 223 14.21 21.19 -6.48
C VAL A 223 12.83 21.13 -5.84
N ALA A 224 11.99 20.15 -6.26
CA ALA A 224 10.68 19.95 -5.67
C ALA A 224 10.77 19.51 -4.20
N LEU A 225 11.71 18.61 -3.85
CA LEU A 225 11.94 18.18 -2.48
C LEU A 225 12.33 19.35 -1.57
N ASP A 226 13.29 20.16 -2.02
CA ASP A 226 13.83 21.28 -1.24
C ASP A 226 12.83 22.44 -1.08
N ALA A 227 11.87 22.55 -1.99
CA ALA A 227 10.83 23.59 -1.94
C ALA A 227 9.90 23.45 -0.72
N LYS A 228 9.77 22.25 -0.12
CA LYS A 228 8.88 21.96 1.01
C LYS A 228 7.47 22.54 0.82
N SER A 229 6.98 22.46 -0.40
CA SER A 229 5.74 23.10 -0.84
C SER A 229 4.96 22.17 -1.75
N ARG A 230 3.70 21.88 -1.40
CA ARG A 230 2.85 20.96 -2.16
C ARG A 230 2.69 21.33 -3.65
N PRO A 231 2.54 22.61 -4.04
CA PRO A 231 2.50 23.02 -5.44
C PRO A 231 3.75 22.68 -6.26
N ALA A 232 4.91 22.50 -5.64
CA ALA A 232 6.13 22.11 -6.33
C ALA A 232 6.18 20.62 -6.72
N CYS A 233 5.27 19.81 -6.19
CA CYS A 233 5.17 18.38 -6.50
C CYS A 233 4.61 18.15 -7.91
N GLY A 234 4.99 17.03 -8.52
CA GLY A 234 4.28 16.48 -9.66
C GLY A 234 2.83 16.05 -9.30
N PRO A 235 2.06 15.60 -10.27
CA PRO A 235 0.69 15.12 -10.02
C PRO A 235 0.70 13.91 -9.09
N VAL A 236 -0.39 13.74 -8.33
CA VAL A 236 -0.63 12.47 -7.61
C VAL A 236 -1.10 11.45 -8.64
N CYS A 237 -0.38 10.34 -8.80
CA CYS A 237 -0.82 9.31 -9.73
C CYS A 237 -2.11 8.63 -9.25
N PRO A 238 -2.88 8.00 -10.17
CA PRO A 238 -4.09 7.26 -9.83
C PRO A 238 -3.80 6.11 -8.84
N PRO A 239 -4.76 5.69 -8.00
CA PRO A 239 -4.54 4.69 -6.96
C PRO A 239 -4.39 3.26 -7.48
N GLN A 240 -5.04 2.92 -8.60
CA GLN A 240 -5.20 1.54 -9.09
C GLN A 240 -3.88 0.83 -9.46
N GLY A 241 -2.75 1.52 -9.49
CA GLY A 241 -1.44 0.89 -9.66
C GLY A 241 -0.74 0.58 -8.34
N LEU A 242 -1.25 1.05 -7.20
CA LEU A 242 -0.58 0.98 -5.91
C LEU A 242 -1.03 -0.22 -5.09
N TYR A 243 -0.04 -0.96 -4.56
CA TYR A 243 -0.23 -2.13 -3.69
C TYR A 243 0.60 -1.99 -2.43
N LEU A 244 0.00 -2.14 -1.25
CA LEU A 244 0.74 -2.46 -0.04
C LEU A 244 1.17 -3.93 -0.15
N SER A 245 2.44 -4.17 -0.48
CA SER A 245 2.92 -5.51 -0.84
C SER A 245 3.49 -6.29 0.34
N THR A 246 4.08 -5.61 1.32
CA THR A 246 4.70 -6.28 2.47
C THR A 246 4.69 -5.37 3.70
N VAL A 247 4.48 -5.96 4.86
CA VAL A 247 4.73 -5.36 6.17
C VAL A 247 5.71 -6.28 6.92
N ARG A 248 6.80 -5.73 7.46
CA ARG A 248 7.81 -6.50 8.20
C ARG A 248 7.79 -6.16 9.68
N TYR A 249 8.08 -7.17 10.47
CA TYR A 249 8.19 -7.13 11.92
C TYR A 249 9.55 -7.65 12.38
N PRO A 250 10.05 -7.30 13.59
CA PRO A 250 11.27 -7.88 14.14
C PRO A 250 11.18 -9.42 14.21
N GLU A 251 10.04 -9.91 14.66
CA GLU A 251 9.65 -11.33 14.62
C GLU A 251 8.46 -11.46 13.68
N ASP A 252 8.66 -12.19 12.58
CA ASP A 252 7.61 -12.39 11.59
C ASP A 252 6.56 -13.35 12.15
N PRO A 253 5.31 -12.90 12.40
CA PRO A 253 4.27 -13.76 12.94
C PRO A 253 3.90 -14.92 12.00
N PHE A 254 4.32 -14.86 10.73
CA PHE A 254 4.02 -15.85 9.70
C PHE A 254 5.22 -16.72 9.31
N ALA A 255 6.34 -16.67 10.07
CA ALA A 255 7.58 -17.37 9.74
C ALA A 255 7.47 -18.92 9.77
N ASN A 256 6.44 -19.47 10.41
CA ASN A 256 6.28 -20.92 10.60
C ASN A 256 5.59 -21.64 9.41
N LEU A 257 5.38 -20.95 8.27
CA LEU A 257 4.84 -21.53 7.05
C LEU A 257 5.97 -21.83 6.07
N ARG A 258 6.61 -22.99 6.24
CA ARG A 258 7.38 -23.67 5.18
C ARG A 258 7.19 -25.17 5.29
#